data_44af9385b60c79ce4d32021e7b597000
#
_entry.id   44af9385b60c79ce4d32021e7b597000
#
_cell.length_a   1.000
_cell.length_b   1.000
_cell.length_c   1.000
_cell.angle_alpha   90.00
_cell.angle_beta   90.00
_cell.angle_gamma   90.00
#
_symmetry.space_group_name_H-M   'P 1'
#
loop_
_entity.id
_entity.type
_entity.pdbx_description
1 polymer ?
#
loop_
_entity_poly.entity_id
_entity_poly.type
_entity_poly.pdbx_seq_one_letter_code
_entity_poly.pdbx_strand_id
1 'polypeptide(L)'
;KGSRINQRILKVLDNVEKIIANSNYTKNLALEIGVNQNKIIVMNPGIDPKKDLNQKSLDKVKSLLAVKTPRLITVSRFDKRKNHEKVIMALRNLKQIYPDIVYICVGNGDEENNIKNLVKELDLESQVMFFKDISDSLKNALVAESNIFVMPSFIHKSSVEGFGIVYAEAAQYGIPSIGGKDGGASDAITHEKTGLICDGNNLDEIYSSINSMLENKKYLEYGKNAQNYVTKFYWPNIIEEFKRILN
;
A
#
# COMPACT_ATOMS: atom_id res chain seq x y z
N LYS A 1 9.60 -10.09 -30.00
CA LYS A 1 9.77 -11.57 -29.81
C LYS A 1 9.83 -11.79 -28.29
N GLY A 2 8.74 -12.36 -27.73
CA GLY A 2 8.65 -12.61 -26.29
C GLY A 2 9.74 -13.57 -25.79
N SER A 3 10.14 -13.41 -24.55
CA SER A 3 11.10 -14.33 -23.94
C SER A 3 10.57 -15.77 -23.96
N ARG A 4 11.44 -16.80 -23.88
CA ARG A 4 11.00 -18.20 -23.76
C ARG A 4 10.03 -18.43 -22.59
N ILE A 5 10.14 -17.63 -21.53
CA ILE A 5 9.26 -17.63 -20.38
C ILE A 5 7.86 -17.16 -20.79
N ASN A 6 7.74 -16.05 -21.51
CA ASN A 6 6.44 -15.52 -21.98
C ASN A 6 5.73 -16.53 -22.90
N GLN A 7 6.46 -17.22 -23.77
CA GLN A 7 5.89 -18.26 -24.64
C GLN A 7 5.33 -19.45 -23.85
N ARG A 8 6.01 -19.87 -22.77
CA ARG A 8 5.51 -20.93 -21.88
C ARG A 8 4.26 -20.49 -21.11
N ILE A 9 4.28 -19.25 -20.58
CA ILE A 9 3.13 -18.65 -19.89
C ILE A 9 1.93 -18.59 -20.85
N LEU A 10 2.10 -18.05 -22.05
CA LEU A 10 1.06 -17.99 -23.07
C LEU A 10 0.47 -19.36 -23.35
N LYS A 11 1.32 -20.39 -23.58
CA LYS A 11 0.84 -21.74 -23.83
C LYS A 11 -0.03 -22.30 -22.71
N VAL A 12 0.24 -21.95 -21.45
CA VAL A 12 -0.61 -22.33 -20.32
C VAL A 12 -1.91 -21.55 -20.34
N LEU A 13 -1.83 -20.23 -20.50
CA LEU A 13 -3.00 -19.33 -20.48
C LEU A 13 -3.96 -19.55 -21.66
N ASP A 14 -3.44 -20.00 -22.81
CA ASP A 14 -4.27 -20.34 -23.96
C ASP A 14 -5.14 -21.59 -23.74
N ASN A 15 -4.72 -22.48 -22.84
CA ASN A 15 -5.43 -23.73 -22.55
C ASN A 15 -6.45 -23.62 -21.40
N VAL A 16 -6.60 -22.45 -20.77
CA VAL A 16 -7.62 -22.22 -19.75
C VAL A 16 -8.83 -21.49 -20.35
N GLU A 17 -10.00 -21.71 -19.78
CA GLU A 17 -11.24 -21.07 -20.23
C GLU A 17 -11.30 -19.60 -19.82
N LYS A 18 -10.98 -19.30 -18.56
CA LYS A 18 -10.96 -17.96 -17.97
C LYS A 18 -9.68 -17.72 -17.20
N ILE A 19 -9.26 -16.45 -17.17
CA ILE A 19 -8.09 -15.97 -16.48
C ILE A 19 -8.54 -14.86 -15.54
N ILE A 20 -8.27 -15.00 -14.26
CA ILE A 20 -8.55 -13.98 -13.26
C ILE A 20 -7.27 -13.17 -13.04
N ALA A 21 -7.30 -11.90 -13.43
CA ALA A 21 -6.25 -10.93 -13.11
C ALA A 21 -6.61 -10.20 -11.82
N ASN A 22 -5.66 -10.10 -10.88
CA ASN A 22 -5.90 -9.47 -9.58
C ASN A 22 -5.98 -7.93 -9.63
N SER A 23 -5.69 -7.32 -10.79
CA SER A 23 -5.79 -5.88 -11.04
C SER A 23 -5.87 -5.59 -12.54
N ASN A 24 -6.29 -4.38 -12.90
CA ASN A 24 -6.20 -3.90 -14.27
C ASN A 24 -4.76 -3.86 -14.78
N TYR A 25 -3.80 -3.54 -13.92
CA TYR A 25 -2.39 -3.61 -14.27
C TYR A 25 -1.97 -5.03 -14.69
N THR A 26 -2.31 -6.05 -13.90
CA THR A 26 -1.99 -7.46 -14.21
C THR A 26 -2.72 -7.94 -15.48
N LYS A 27 -3.96 -7.48 -15.71
CA LYS A 27 -4.66 -7.71 -16.98
C LYS A 27 -3.86 -7.15 -18.16
N ASN A 28 -3.37 -5.90 -18.05
CA ASN A 28 -2.60 -5.27 -19.12
C ASN A 28 -1.29 -6.03 -19.41
N LEU A 29 -0.59 -6.50 -18.38
CA LEU A 29 0.59 -7.36 -18.56
C LEU A 29 0.26 -8.65 -19.31
N ALA A 30 -0.90 -9.26 -19.05
CA ALA A 30 -1.34 -10.45 -19.78
C ALA A 30 -1.66 -10.13 -21.26
N LEU A 31 -2.28 -8.99 -21.53
CA LEU A 31 -2.53 -8.51 -22.90
C LEU A 31 -1.23 -8.23 -23.67
N GLU A 32 -0.24 -7.61 -23.02
CA GLU A 32 1.07 -7.31 -23.63
C GLU A 32 1.82 -8.56 -24.09
N ILE A 33 1.66 -9.68 -23.41
CA ILE A 33 2.25 -10.95 -23.82
C ILE A 33 1.40 -11.72 -24.84
N GLY A 34 0.22 -11.19 -25.20
CA GLY A 34 -0.64 -11.74 -26.27
C GLY A 34 -1.82 -12.61 -25.81
N VAL A 35 -2.18 -12.57 -24.53
CA VAL A 35 -3.37 -13.29 -24.02
C VAL A 35 -4.65 -12.69 -24.61
N ASN A 36 -5.59 -13.55 -25.01
CA ASN A 36 -6.88 -13.13 -25.55
C ASN A 36 -7.69 -12.37 -24.47
N GLN A 37 -8.05 -11.12 -24.77
CA GLN A 37 -8.82 -10.24 -23.89
C GLN A 37 -10.13 -10.86 -23.39
N ASN A 38 -10.82 -11.63 -24.23
CA ASN A 38 -12.11 -12.23 -23.88
C ASN A 38 -12.01 -13.33 -22.80
N LYS A 39 -10.81 -13.81 -22.53
CA LYS A 39 -10.54 -14.75 -21.43
C LYS A 39 -10.22 -14.08 -20.11
N ILE A 40 -9.85 -12.77 -20.11
CA ILE A 40 -9.34 -12.10 -18.91
C ILE A 40 -10.46 -11.36 -18.18
N ILE A 41 -10.65 -11.71 -16.93
CA ILE A 41 -11.55 -11.02 -16.00
C ILE A 41 -10.69 -10.39 -14.91
N VAL A 42 -10.95 -9.12 -14.58
CA VAL A 42 -10.32 -8.49 -13.44
C VAL A 42 -11.17 -8.76 -12.20
N MET A 43 -10.57 -9.37 -11.19
CA MET A 43 -11.19 -9.56 -9.89
C MET A 43 -10.15 -9.28 -8.81
N ASN A 44 -10.34 -8.22 -8.08
CA ASN A 44 -9.42 -7.80 -7.05
C ASN A 44 -9.41 -8.79 -5.87
N PRO A 45 -8.29 -8.91 -5.12
CA PRO A 45 -8.21 -9.77 -3.94
C PRO A 45 -9.22 -9.36 -2.86
N GLY A 46 -9.81 -10.36 -2.22
CA GLY A 46 -10.65 -10.15 -1.06
C GLY A 46 -9.84 -9.90 0.22
N ILE A 47 -10.43 -9.16 1.14
CA ILE A 47 -9.94 -8.97 2.51
C ILE A 47 -11.04 -9.32 3.51
N ASP A 48 -10.63 -9.70 4.72
CA ASP A 48 -11.58 -9.87 5.81
C ASP A 48 -12.17 -8.51 6.23
N PRO A 49 -13.45 -8.44 6.57
CA PRO A 49 -14.01 -7.24 7.18
C PRO A 49 -13.23 -6.84 8.43
N LYS A 50 -13.21 -5.52 8.70
CA LYS A 50 -12.55 -4.95 9.87
C LYS A 50 -12.94 -5.70 11.15
N LYS A 51 -11.93 -6.14 11.90
CA LYS A 51 -12.09 -6.68 13.25
C LYS A 51 -12.03 -5.55 14.28
N ASP A 52 -12.71 -5.73 15.40
CA ASP A 52 -12.61 -4.81 16.53
C ASP A 52 -11.15 -4.71 17.00
N LEU A 53 -10.75 -3.50 17.32
CA LEU A 53 -9.41 -3.24 17.83
C LEU A 53 -9.27 -3.75 19.25
N ASN A 54 -8.19 -4.45 19.54
CA ASN A 54 -7.87 -4.87 20.89
C ASN A 54 -7.53 -3.62 21.74
N GLN A 55 -8.31 -3.38 22.79
CA GLN A 55 -8.19 -2.17 23.63
C GLN A 55 -6.78 -2.01 24.23
N LYS A 56 -6.19 -3.10 24.73
CA LYS A 56 -4.81 -3.07 25.31
C LYS A 56 -3.77 -2.66 24.27
N SER A 57 -3.90 -3.14 23.03
CA SER A 57 -3.01 -2.74 21.93
C SER A 57 -3.21 -1.28 21.55
N LEU A 58 -4.46 -0.82 21.54
CA LEU A 58 -4.81 0.57 21.23
C LEU A 58 -4.24 1.53 22.27
N ASP A 59 -4.42 1.23 23.57
CA ASP A 59 -3.90 2.04 24.67
C ASP A 59 -2.36 2.10 24.65
N LYS A 60 -1.71 0.97 24.35
CA LYS A 60 -0.26 0.90 24.15
C LYS A 60 0.22 1.82 23.03
N VAL A 61 -0.45 1.78 21.88
CA VAL A 61 -0.10 2.61 20.71
C VAL A 61 -0.36 4.09 21.00
N LYS A 62 -1.49 4.45 21.61
CA LYS A 62 -1.80 5.82 22.00
C LYS A 62 -0.77 6.39 22.94
N SER A 63 -0.35 5.63 23.95
CA SER A 63 0.72 6.03 24.86
C SER A 63 2.06 6.22 24.14
N LEU A 64 2.43 5.29 23.24
CA LEU A 64 3.67 5.33 22.49
C LEU A 64 3.75 6.52 21.51
N LEU A 65 2.62 6.91 20.94
CA LEU A 65 2.52 7.95 19.93
C LEU A 65 1.93 9.27 20.47
N ALA A 66 1.80 9.43 21.78
CA ALA A 66 1.03 10.50 22.41
C ALA A 66 1.34 11.92 21.89
N VAL A 67 2.63 12.23 21.69
CA VAL A 67 3.09 13.54 21.20
C VAL A 67 3.49 13.54 19.73
N LYS A 68 3.46 12.38 19.07
CA LYS A 68 3.92 12.21 17.69
C LYS A 68 2.77 12.39 16.71
N THR A 69 2.83 13.46 15.92
CA THR A 69 1.84 13.76 14.89
C THR A 69 2.42 14.76 13.87
N PRO A 70 2.11 14.65 12.55
CA PRO A 70 1.34 13.58 11.93
C PRO A 70 2.06 12.23 11.88
N ARG A 71 1.29 11.15 11.66
CA ARG A 71 1.76 9.76 11.70
C ARG A 71 1.62 9.12 10.32
N LEU A 72 2.75 8.77 9.72
CA LEU A 72 2.82 7.99 8.50
C LEU A 72 3.08 6.52 8.84
N ILE A 73 2.54 5.59 8.09
CA ILE A 73 2.78 4.15 8.30
C ILE A 73 2.97 3.41 6.98
N THR A 74 3.88 2.44 6.99
CA THR A 74 3.98 1.38 5.99
C THR A 74 4.00 0.02 6.67
N VAL A 75 3.17 -0.90 6.19
CA VAL A 75 3.15 -2.30 6.60
C VAL A 75 3.55 -3.14 5.40
N SER A 76 4.78 -3.64 5.36
CA SER A 76 5.27 -4.42 4.22
C SER A 76 6.59 -5.13 4.53
N ARG A 77 7.02 -6.03 3.64
CA ARG A 77 8.41 -6.47 3.64
C ARG A 77 9.32 -5.28 3.32
N PHE A 78 10.49 -5.24 3.93
CA PHE A 78 11.52 -4.24 3.60
C PHE A 78 12.29 -4.71 2.37
N ASP A 79 11.66 -4.56 1.21
CA ASP A 79 12.28 -4.73 -0.10
C ASP A 79 12.32 -3.40 -0.86
N LYS A 80 13.25 -3.28 -1.81
CA LYS A 80 13.53 -2.02 -2.51
C LYS A 80 12.29 -1.44 -3.20
N ARG A 81 11.44 -2.31 -3.75
CA ARG A 81 10.21 -1.95 -4.45
C ARG A 81 9.19 -1.22 -3.56
N LYS A 82 9.18 -1.50 -2.24
CA LYS A 82 8.24 -0.89 -1.28
C LYS A 82 8.60 0.55 -0.92
N ASN A 83 9.82 0.97 -1.26
CA ASN A 83 10.25 2.37 -1.29
C ASN A 83 10.30 3.12 0.05
N HIS A 84 10.62 2.40 1.12
CA HIS A 84 10.85 3.02 2.44
C HIS A 84 11.94 4.11 2.36
N GLU A 85 12.97 3.88 1.54
CA GLU A 85 14.08 4.79 1.31
C GLU A 85 13.60 6.20 0.94
N LYS A 86 12.78 6.33 -0.13
CA LYS A 86 12.31 7.65 -0.57
C LYS A 86 11.29 8.29 0.38
N VAL A 87 10.52 7.49 1.11
CA VAL A 87 9.65 8.02 2.17
C VAL A 87 10.49 8.65 3.28
N ILE A 88 11.60 8.01 3.68
CA ILE A 88 12.54 8.54 4.69
C ILE A 88 13.24 9.80 4.15
N MET A 89 13.66 9.81 2.89
CA MET A 89 14.23 11.02 2.28
C MET A 89 13.23 12.18 2.26
N ALA A 90 11.96 11.92 1.93
CA ALA A 90 10.90 12.95 1.98
C ALA A 90 10.65 13.43 3.43
N LEU A 91 10.76 12.53 4.42
CA LEU A 91 10.57 12.84 5.83
C LEU A 91 11.55 13.91 6.33
N ARG A 92 12.78 13.95 5.81
CA ARG A 92 13.78 14.98 6.14
C ARG A 92 13.25 16.41 5.92
N ASN A 93 12.56 16.62 4.81
CA ASN A 93 11.98 17.92 4.48
C ASN A 93 10.66 18.16 5.24
N LEU A 94 9.84 17.12 5.38
CA LEU A 94 8.57 17.20 6.12
C LEU A 94 8.79 17.53 7.61
N LYS A 95 9.87 17.05 8.23
CA LYS A 95 10.25 17.37 9.62
C LYS A 95 10.40 18.87 9.86
N GLN A 96 10.78 19.65 8.84
CA GLN A 96 10.92 21.11 8.98
C GLN A 96 9.55 21.81 9.14
N ILE A 97 8.49 21.22 8.56
CA ILE A 97 7.11 21.76 8.62
C ILE A 97 6.34 21.11 9.79
N TYR A 98 6.59 19.83 10.03
CA TYR A 98 5.93 19.01 11.06
C TYR A 98 6.99 18.40 11.98
N PRO A 99 7.49 19.14 13.01
CA PRO A 99 8.60 18.68 13.85
C PRO A 99 8.35 17.35 14.56
N ASP A 100 7.09 17.07 14.92
CA ASP A 100 6.68 15.85 15.64
C ASP A 100 6.21 14.73 14.69
N ILE A 101 6.41 14.87 13.37
CA ILE A 101 6.05 13.83 12.39
C ILE A 101 6.78 12.53 12.72
N VAL A 102 6.06 11.41 12.57
CA VAL A 102 6.67 10.08 12.72
C VAL A 102 6.32 9.20 11.54
N TYR A 103 7.29 8.41 11.10
CA TYR A 103 7.11 7.34 10.13
C TYR A 103 7.28 5.98 10.80
N ILE A 104 6.22 5.18 10.76
CA ILE A 104 6.12 3.86 11.37
C ILE A 104 6.34 2.80 10.29
N CYS A 105 7.43 2.05 10.41
CA CYS A 105 7.79 0.97 9.50
C CYS A 105 7.50 -0.38 10.17
N VAL A 106 6.51 -1.12 9.66
CA VAL A 106 6.12 -2.43 10.21
C VAL A 106 6.51 -3.53 9.22
N GLY A 107 7.35 -4.45 9.65
CA GLY A 107 7.81 -5.60 8.86
C GLY A 107 9.29 -5.89 9.01
N ASN A 108 9.82 -6.65 8.07
CA ASN A 108 11.24 -7.02 7.95
C ASN A 108 11.60 -7.26 6.48
N GLY A 109 12.87 -7.45 6.17
CA GLY A 109 13.36 -7.78 4.82
C GLY A 109 14.80 -7.38 4.58
N ASP A 110 15.26 -7.60 3.36
CA ASP A 110 16.67 -7.48 2.98
C ASP A 110 17.19 -6.03 3.07
N GLU A 111 16.30 -5.05 2.92
CA GLU A 111 16.66 -3.62 3.00
C GLU A 111 16.68 -3.07 4.44
N GLU A 112 16.43 -3.89 5.47
CA GLU A 112 16.31 -3.41 6.86
C GLU A 112 17.54 -2.61 7.32
N ASN A 113 18.75 -3.13 7.07
CA ASN A 113 19.98 -2.46 7.45
C ASN A 113 20.22 -1.17 6.66
N ASN A 114 19.93 -1.18 5.35
CA ASN A 114 20.10 0.00 4.49
C ASN A 114 19.16 1.14 4.95
N ILE A 115 17.92 0.80 5.26
CA ILE A 115 16.91 1.75 5.74
C ILE A 115 17.32 2.34 7.09
N LYS A 116 17.79 1.50 8.03
CA LYS A 116 18.25 1.96 9.36
C LYS A 116 19.50 2.85 9.28
N ASN A 117 20.41 2.54 8.38
CA ASN A 117 21.58 3.37 8.14
C ASN A 117 21.20 4.73 7.56
N LEU A 118 20.28 4.75 6.58
CA LEU A 118 19.76 5.99 6.01
C LEU A 118 19.08 6.87 7.06
N VAL A 119 18.32 6.29 7.99
CA VAL A 119 17.70 7.04 9.11
C VAL A 119 18.76 7.75 9.95
N LYS A 120 19.88 7.09 10.27
CA LYS A 120 21.00 7.68 11.01
C LYS A 120 21.73 8.76 10.21
N GLU A 121 22.01 8.50 8.92
CA GLU A 121 22.68 9.45 8.02
C GLU A 121 21.89 10.76 7.85
N LEU A 122 20.57 10.71 8.02
CA LEU A 122 19.67 11.85 7.88
C LEU A 122 19.23 12.46 9.22
N ASP A 123 19.76 11.99 10.37
CA ASP A 123 19.39 12.41 11.72
C ASP A 123 17.88 12.33 11.97
N LEU A 124 17.28 11.16 11.62
CA LEU A 124 15.83 10.91 11.69
C LEU A 124 15.44 9.84 12.72
N GLU A 125 16.33 9.45 13.65
CA GLU A 125 16.07 8.39 14.63
C GLU A 125 14.87 8.69 15.54
N SER A 126 14.60 9.96 15.82
CA SER A 126 13.42 10.37 16.60
C SER A 126 12.12 10.38 15.78
N GLN A 127 12.21 10.39 14.45
CA GLN A 127 11.08 10.42 13.52
C GLN A 127 10.74 9.06 12.91
N VAL A 128 11.59 8.04 13.02
CA VAL A 128 11.32 6.73 12.41
C VAL A 128 11.26 5.64 13.47
N MET A 129 10.19 4.86 13.45
CA MET A 129 9.98 3.74 14.35
C MET A 129 9.87 2.44 13.58
N PHE A 130 10.62 1.42 13.99
CA PHE A 130 10.62 0.10 13.38
C PHE A 130 9.93 -0.91 14.28
N PHE A 131 9.02 -1.68 13.71
CA PHE A 131 8.32 -2.78 14.36
C PHE A 131 8.49 -4.06 13.55
N LYS A 132 8.96 -5.11 14.22
CA LYS A 132 9.20 -6.42 13.64
C LYS A 132 8.54 -7.49 14.49
N ASP A 133 7.99 -8.52 13.84
CA ASP A 133 7.42 -9.70 14.48
C ASP A 133 6.38 -9.36 15.57
N ILE A 134 5.55 -8.34 15.30
CA ILE A 134 4.47 -7.91 16.18
C ILE A 134 3.17 -8.66 15.89
N SER A 135 2.28 -8.72 16.89
CA SER A 135 0.96 -9.34 16.72
C SER A 135 0.07 -8.54 15.76
N ASP A 136 -0.89 -9.20 15.11
CA ASP A 136 -1.87 -8.53 14.26
C ASP A 136 -2.67 -7.47 15.01
N SER A 137 -2.99 -7.69 16.28
CA SER A 137 -3.71 -6.70 17.09
C SER A 137 -2.88 -5.41 17.29
N LEU A 138 -1.57 -5.52 17.48
CA LEU A 138 -0.69 -4.35 17.60
C LEU A 138 -0.50 -3.68 16.23
N LYS A 139 -0.31 -4.46 15.15
CA LYS A 139 -0.24 -3.94 13.78
C LYS A 139 -1.50 -3.15 13.42
N ASN A 140 -2.67 -3.72 13.69
CA ASN A 140 -3.94 -3.06 13.38
C ASN A 140 -4.15 -1.78 14.19
N ALA A 141 -3.74 -1.76 15.46
CA ALA A 141 -3.78 -0.56 16.29
C ALA A 141 -2.83 0.53 15.76
N LEU A 142 -1.61 0.17 15.32
CA LEU A 142 -0.67 1.12 14.69
C LEU A 142 -1.25 1.72 13.40
N VAL A 143 -1.88 0.91 12.57
CA VAL A 143 -2.56 1.39 11.34
C VAL A 143 -3.69 2.34 11.72
N ALA A 144 -4.58 1.94 12.62
CA ALA A 144 -5.76 2.73 13.02
C ALA A 144 -5.41 4.08 13.67
N GLU A 145 -4.27 4.18 14.35
CA GLU A 145 -3.78 5.40 14.99
C GLU A 145 -2.88 6.25 14.06
N SER A 146 -2.72 5.86 12.79
CA SER A 146 -1.96 6.62 11.80
C SER A 146 -2.85 7.60 11.02
N ASN A 147 -2.23 8.57 10.34
CA ASN A 147 -2.94 9.54 9.51
C ASN A 147 -2.93 9.16 8.02
N ILE A 148 -1.82 8.60 7.55
CA ILE A 148 -1.62 8.24 6.13
C ILE A 148 -0.84 6.93 6.04
N PHE A 149 -1.32 6.00 5.23
CA PHE A 149 -0.56 4.83 4.81
C PHE A 149 0.28 5.21 3.58
N VAL A 150 1.60 5.03 3.63
CA VAL A 150 2.51 5.50 2.57
C VAL A 150 3.34 4.35 2.05
N MET A 151 3.06 3.88 0.84
CA MET A 151 3.87 2.86 0.16
C MET A 151 3.94 3.17 -1.35
N PRO A 152 4.70 4.20 -1.76
CA PRO A 152 4.81 4.63 -3.16
C PRO A 152 5.69 3.64 -3.94
N SER A 153 5.20 2.41 -4.10
CA SER A 153 5.92 1.32 -4.77
C SER A 153 6.26 1.66 -6.21
N PHE A 154 7.38 1.11 -6.69
CA PHE A 154 7.82 1.25 -8.07
C PHE A 154 8.25 -0.10 -8.63
N ILE A 155 8.44 -0.18 -9.95
CA ILE A 155 8.98 -1.38 -10.58
C ILE A 155 10.46 -1.50 -10.25
N HIS A 156 10.84 -2.56 -9.54
CA HIS A 156 12.25 -2.89 -9.30
C HIS A 156 12.60 -4.22 -9.95
N LYS A 157 13.51 -4.20 -10.93
CA LYS A 157 13.80 -5.34 -11.80
C LYS A 157 12.51 -5.82 -12.48
N SER A 158 12.07 -7.04 -12.21
CA SER A 158 10.81 -7.60 -12.70
C SER A 158 9.70 -7.67 -11.65
N SER A 159 9.92 -7.09 -10.47
CA SER A 159 8.97 -7.11 -9.36
C SER A 159 8.11 -5.85 -9.33
N VAL A 160 6.81 -6.03 -9.25
CA VAL A 160 5.82 -4.95 -9.22
C VAL A 160 4.77 -5.21 -8.14
N GLU A 161 4.07 -4.17 -7.70
CA GLU A 161 2.89 -4.32 -6.83
C GLU A 161 1.69 -4.78 -7.65
N GLY A 162 1.17 -5.98 -7.37
CA GLY A 162 0.06 -6.55 -8.15
C GLY A 162 -1.29 -5.90 -7.89
N PHE A 163 -1.57 -5.55 -6.63
CA PHE A 163 -2.77 -4.86 -6.18
C PHE A 163 -2.49 -3.99 -4.94
N GLY A 164 -1.77 -4.57 -3.96
CA GLY A 164 -1.48 -3.92 -2.69
C GLY A 164 -2.61 -4.07 -1.67
N ILE A 165 -2.87 -5.31 -1.23
CA ILE A 165 -3.89 -5.64 -0.20
C ILE A 165 -3.78 -4.71 1.03
N VAL A 166 -2.58 -4.33 1.41
CA VAL A 166 -2.31 -3.45 2.56
C VAL A 166 -2.95 -2.06 2.46
N TYR A 167 -3.18 -1.55 1.23
CA TYR A 167 -3.95 -0.31 1.05
C TYR A 167 -5.42 -0.49 1.45
N ALA A 168 -6.01 -1.63 1.06
CA ALA A 168 -7.37 -1.97 1.46
C ALA A 168 -7.46 -2.25 2.97
N GLU A 169 -6.45 -2.89 3.56
CA GLU A 169 -6.36 -3.10 5.01
C GLU A 169 -6.28 -1.77 5.78
N ALA A 170 -5.53 -0.78 5.29
CA ALA A 170 -5.49 0.56 5.89
C ALA A 170 -6.83 1.30 5.73
N ALA A 171 -7.45 1.21 4.55
CA ALA A 171 -8.72 1.85 4.25
C ALA A 171 -9.87 1.41 5.19
N GLN A 172 -9.86 0.16 5.69
CA GLN A 172 -10.84 -0.33 6.66
C GLN A 172 -10.88 0.51 7.95
N TYR A 173 -9.73 1.07 8.33
CA TYR A 173 -9.60 1.93 9.52
C TYR A 173 -9.79 3.41 9.20
N GLY A 174 -10.20 3.75 7.99
CA GLY A 174 -10.34 5.13 7.55
C GLY A 174 -9.00 5.83 7.30
N ILE A 175 -7.94 5.05 7.02
CA ILE A 175 -6.61 5.57 6.74
C ILE A 175 -6.42 5.61 5.22
N PRO A 176 -6.32 6.80 4.61
CA PRO A 176 -6.09 6.95 3.18
C PRO A 176 -4.66 6.56 2.83
N SER A 177 -4.44 6.19 1.58
CA SER A 177 -3.14 5.68 1.14
C SER A 177 -2.49 6.56 0.08
N ILE A 178 -1.15 6.61 0.10
CA ILE A 178 -0.33 7.06 -1.02
C ILE A 178 0.34 5.84 -1.64
N GLY A 179 -0.04 5.53 -2.87
CA GLY A 179 0.47 4.39 -3.65
C GLY A 179 1.32 4.84 -4.83
N GLY A 180 2.12 3.92 -5.37
CA GLY A 180 2.88 4.18 -6.59
C GLY A 180 2.06 3.99 -7.85
N LYS A 181 2.34 4.75 -8.91
CA LYS A 181 1.66 4.66 -10.21
C LYS A 181 1.99 3.36 -10.96
N ASP A 182 3.13 2.77 -10.68
CA ASP A 182 3.60 1.55 -11.32
C ASP A 182 3.04 0.33 -10.61
N GLY A 183 2.05 -0.31 -11.21
CA GLY A 183 1.41 -1.51 -10.67
C GLY A 183 -0.08 -1.34 -10.39
N GLY A 184 -0.62 -2.24 -9.57
CA GLY A 184 -2.05 -2.34 -9.29
C GLY A 184 -2.58 -1.44 -8.17
N ALA A 185 -1.79 -0.52 -7.63
CA ALA A 185 -2.23 0.36 -6.54
C ALA A 185 -3.48 1.20 -6.91
N SER A 186 -3.62 1.59 -8.18
CA SER A 186 -4.77 2.35 -8.70
C SER A 186 -6.10 1.58 -8.67
N ASP A 187 -6.07 0.27 -8.49
CA ASP A 187 -7.29 -0.52 -8.29
C ASP A 187 -7.77 -0.46 -6.82
N ALA A 188 -6.82 -0.34 -5.88
CA ALA A 188 -7.10 -0.22 -4.46
C ALA A 188 -7.34 1.24 -4.02
N ILE A 189 -6.73 2.21 -4.71
CA ILE A 189 -6.77 3.64 -4.40
C ILE A 189 -7.39 4.40 -5.56
N THR A 190 -8.48 5.12 -5.31
CA THR A 190 -9.02 6.10 -6.26
C THR A 190 -8.34 7.43 -6.02
N HIS A 191 -7.47 7.83 -6.98
CA HIS A 191 -6.69 9.08 -6.89
C HIS A 191 -7.59 10.30 -6.60
N GLU A 192 -7.14 11.16 -5.69
CA GLU A 192 -7.84 12.37 -5.20
C GLU A 192 -9.23 12.13 -4.58
N LYS A 193 -9.57 10.85 -4.28
CA LYS A 193 -10.83 10.51 -3.62
C LYS A 193 -10.62 9.67 -2.36
N THR A 194 -9.85 8.58 -2.47
CA THR A 194 -9.57 7.67 -1.35
C THR A 194 -8.10 7.68 -0.95
N GLY A 195 -7.29 8.48 -1.64
CA GLY A 195 -5.86 8.60 -1.45
C GLY A 195 -5.19 9.24 -2.67
N LEU A 196 -3.89 9.13 -2.76
CA LEU A 196 -3.11 9.65 -3.88
C LEU A 196 -2.29 8.55 -4.56
N ILE A 197 -2.11 8.69 -5.86
CA ILE A 197 -1.17 7.91 -6.67
C ILE A 197 -0.07 8.85 -7.15
N CYS A 198 1.19 8.48 -6.94
CA CYS A 198 2.36 9.27 -7.33
C CYS A 198 3.41 8.41 -8.05
N ASP A 199 4.36 9.04 -8.71
CA ASP A 199 5.53 8.36 -9.23
C ASP A 199 6.48 7.96 -8.09
N GLY A 200 6.56 6.66 -7.79
CA GLY A 200 7.49 6.12 -6.78
C GLY A 200 8.97 6.36 -7.12
N ASN A 201 9.30 6.71 -8.36
CA ASN A 201 10.67 7.08 -8.75
C ASN A 201 10.98 8.57 -8.50
N ASN A 202 9.96 9.41 -8.30
CA ASN A 202 10.09 10.84 -8.11
C ASN A 202 9.94 11.24 -6.63
N LEU A 203 11.04 11.67 -6.01
CA LEU A 203 11.06 12.06 -4.60
C LEU A 203 10.16 13.29 -4.34
N ASP A 204 10.12 14.26 -5.26
CA ASP A 204 9.33 15.49 -5.10
C ASP A 204 7.83 15.19 -5.17
N GLU A 205 7.41 14.21 -6.00
CA GLU A 205 6.02 13.77 -6.03
C GLU A 205 5.63 13.03 -4.74
N ILE A 206 6.52 12.21 -4.19
CA ILE A 206 6.27 11.54 -2.90
C ILE A 206 6.13 12.59 -1.79
N TYR A 207 7.07 13.54 -1.72
CA TYR A 207 7.03 14.63 -0.75
C TYR A 207 5.75 15.45 -0.87
N SER A 208 5.44 15.95 -2.08
CA SER A 208 4.26 16.78 -2.32
C SER A 208 2.94 16.03 -2.07
N SER A 209 2.88 14.73 -2.38
CA SER A 209 1.71 13.90 -2.05
C SER A 209 1.49 13.80 -0.56
N ILE A 210 2.54 13.55 0.23
CA ILE A 210 2.43 13.50 1.69
C ILE A 210 2.01 14.86 2.24
N ASN A 211 2.71 15.92 1.84
CA ASN A 211 2.44 17.28 2.32
C ASN A 211 1.02 17.74 1.99
N SER A 212 0.55 17.52 0.75
CA SER A 212 -0.80 17.92 0.33
C SER A 212 -1.91 17.19 1.08
N MET A 213 -1.69 15.94 1.50
CA MET A 213 -2.65 15.20 2.33
C MET A 213 -2.65 15.67 3.78
N LEU A 214 -1.50 16.11 4.30
CA LEU A 214 -1.38 16.65 5.65
C LEU A 214 -1.92 18.07 5.73
N GLU A 215 -1.67 18.87 4.70
CA GLU A 215 -2.17 20.23 4.58
C GLU A 215 -3.70 20.24 4.61
N ASN A 216 -4.27 21.12 5.43
CA ASN A 216 -5.73 21.20 5.65
C ASN A 216 -6.37 19.87 6.10
N LYS A 217 -5.59 18.90 6.56
CA LYS A 217 -6.04 17.58 7.04
C LYS A 217 -6.88 16.83 6.00
N LYS A 218 -6.56 16.93 4.71
CA LYS A 218 -7.27 16.22 3.62
C LYS A 218 -7.33 14.72 3.84
N TYR A 219 -6.39 14.15 4.59
CA TYR A 219 -6.41 12.74 4.95
C TYR A 219 -7.69 12.32 5.67
N LEU A 220 -8.41 13.22 6.38
CA LEU A 220 -9.67 12.89 7.05
C LEU A 220 -10.79 12.62 6.03
N GLU A 221 -10.91 13.47 5.01
CA GLU A 221 -11.88 13.30 3.94
C GLU A 221 -11.58 12.04 3.12
N TYR A 222 -10.34 11.91 2.65
CA TYR A 222 -9.93 10.76 1.86
C TYR A 222 -10.04 9.44 2.65
N GLY A 223 -9.75 9.47 3.94
CA GLY A 223 -9.91 8.32 4.83
C GLY A 223 -11.36 7.87 4.95
N LYS A 224 -12.29 8.79 5.14
CA LYS A 224 -13.73 8.49 5.15
C LYS A 224 -14.20 7.87 3.82
N ASN A 225 -13.74 8.43 2.70
CA ASN A 225 -14.06 7.91 1.38
C ASN A 225 -13.44 6.52 1.17
N ALA A 226 -12.20 6.30 1.61
CA ALA A 226 -11.50 5.02 1.54
C ALA A 226 -12.24 3.94 2.35
N GLN A 227 -12.72 4.28 3.55
CA GLN A 227 -13.47 3.36 4.41
C GLN A 227 -14.80 2.91 3.76
N ASN A 228 -15.46 3.78 3.04
CA ASN A 228 -16.67 3.42 2.29
C ASN A 228 -16.33 2.57 1.05
N TYR A 229 -15.29 2.95 0.34
CA TYR A 229 -14.88 2.29 -0.91
C TYR A 229 -14.37 0.86 -0.69
N VAL A 230 -13.66 0.61 0.40
CA VAL A 230 -13.02 -0.68 0.68
C VAL A 230 -14.00 -1.83 0.86
N THR A 231 -15.25 -1.55 1.22
CA THR A 231 -16.28 -2.58 1.46
C THR A 231 -16.49 -3.50 0.25
N LYS A 232 -16.29 -3.01 -0.96
CA LYS A 232 -16.37 -3.81 -2.19
C LYS A 232 -15.34 -4.94 -2.23
N PHE A 233 -14.21 -4.81 -1.52
CA PHE A 233 -13.16 -5.83 -1.44
C PHE A 233 -13.37 -6.84 -0.31
N TYR A 234 -14.43 -6.76 0.47
CA TYR A 234 -14.69 -7.77 1.48
C TYR A 234 -15.01 -9.13 0.84
N TRP A 235 -14.48 -10.21 1.44
CA TRP A 235 -14.65 -11.56 0.91
C TRP A 235 -16.09 -11.92 0.53
N PRO A 236 -17.14 -11.57 1.29
CA PRO A 236 -18.51 -11.85 0.87
C PRO A 236 -18.85 -11.26 -0.51
N ASN A 237 -18.42 -10.02 -0.80
CA ASN A 237 -18.68 -9.37 -2.07
C ASN A 237 -17.86 -9.98 -3.21
N ILE A 238 -16.58 -10.28 -2.96
CA ILE A 238 -15.71 -10.95 -3.94
C ILE A 238 -16.22 -12.35 -4.28
N ILE A 239 -16.71 -13.10 -3.30
CA ILE A 239 -17.30 -14.44 -3.54
C ILE A 239 -18.56 -14.34 -4.40
N GLU A 240 -19.43 -13.37 -4.18
CA GLU A 240 -20.60 -13.16 -5.02
C GLU A 240 -20.22 -12.76 -6.46
N GLU A 241 -19.20 -11.94 -6.64
CA GLU A 241 -18.65 -11.62 -7.95
C GLU A 241 -18.10 -12.89 -8.64
N PHE A 242 -17.33 -13.71 -7.91
CA PHE A 242 -16.79 -14.97 -8.45
C PHE A 242 -17.88 -15.95 -8.87
N LYS A 243 -18.94 -16.10 -8.10
CA LYS A 243 -20.09 -16.96 -8.48
C LYS A 243 -20.73 -16.54 -9.83
N ARG A 244 -20.80 -15.23 -10.09
CA ARG A 244 -21.34 -14.69 -11.36
C ARG A 244 -20.45 -15.00 -12.57
N ILE A 245 -19.16 -15.22 -12.35
CA ILE A 245 -18.21 -15.58 -13.41
C ILE A 245 -18.34 -17.06 -13.79
N LEU A 246 -18.74 -17.91 -12.84
CA LEU A 246 -18.88 -19.36 -13.04
C LEU A 246 -20.22 -19.76 -13.68
N ASN A 247 -21.23 -18.89 -13.58
CA ASN A 247 -22.56 -19.07 -14.21
C ASN A 247 -22.61 -18.39 -15.57
#